data_4adf615f6f0254f6f73d352eaad250d9
#
_entry.id   4adf615f6f0254f6f73d352eaad250d9
#
_cell.length_a   1.000
_cell.length_b   1.000
_cell.length_c   1.000
_cell.angle_alpha   90.00
_cell.angle_beta   90.00
_cell.angle_gamma   90.00
#
_symmetry.space_group_name_H-M   'P 1'
#
loop_
_entity.id
_entity.type
_entity.pdbx_description
1 polymer ?
#
loop_
_entity_poly.entity_id
_entity_poly.type
_entity_poly.pdbx_seq_one_letter_code
_entity_poly.pdbx_strand_id
1 'polypeptide(L)'
;MKKQNKVMLAAVWLALSGSLSAATVVTVNGVKIDSSDVERRAQNVQTNSNGQVSDGPQLRQYITNELITEQLVVQEAKRLKLDKSDDYKNAEAEALKQIKEKGLDKQPNFKQNWADYQNGLLMMAYANHLIKQKPVTEQQVQAQYNQIKSRYHNTDEVQLGEIVTNKAADAEAAIKELNSKKKFADVAKKYSMSPNTKNQGGIVPDYVSVVDLKDANTLVHQAVSGLSKGQFTKTPLKDGDVNLILYINDKRKISVPEFAKMKEQLTRGMEDEVLSQAIDTLGKNAKIVPAK
;
A
#
# COMPACT_ATOMS: atom_id res chain seq x y z
N MET A 1 -76.14 -23.45 32.52
CA MET A 1 -75.55 -22.29 31.91
C MET A 1 -74.30 -21.94 32.70
N LYS A 2 -73.12 -22.35 32.19
CA LYS A 2 -71.80 -22.02 32.79
C LYS A 2 -71.07 -21.02 31.89
N LYS A 3 -70.87 -19.80 32.40
CA LYS A 3 -70.05 -18.77 31.75
C LYS A 3 -68.56 -19.12 31.89
N GLN A 4 -67.91 -19.29 30.78
CA GLN A 4 -66.40 -19.42 30.74
C GLN A 4 -65.82 -18.01 30.60
N ASN A 5 -65.08 -17.59 31.61
CA ASN A 5 -64.28 -16.38 31.56
C ASN A 5 -62.94 -16.71 30.77
N LYS A 6 -62.75 -16.07 29.59
CA LYS A 6 -61.52 -16.05 28.89
C LYS A 6 -60.62 -14.98 29.48
N VAL A 7 -59.56 -15.39 30.17
CA VAL A 7 -58.45 -14.53 30.57
C VAL A 7 -57.55 -14.32 29.35
N MET A 8 -57.54 -13.12 28.81
CA MET A 8 -56.54 -12.71 27.80
C MET A 8 -55.24 -12.38 28.53
N LEU A 9 -54.20 -13.22 28.34
CA LEU A 9 -52.81 -12.86 28.66
C LEU A 9 -52.31 -11.93 27.59
N ALA A 10 -52.18 -10.65 27.90
CA ALA A 10 -51.42 -9.69 27.08
C ALA A 10 -49.92 -9.92 27.33
N ALA A 11 -49.24 -10.54 26.36
CA ALA A 11 -47.79 -10.63 26.36
C ALA A 11 -47.22 -9.25 25.99
N VAL A 12 -46.68 -8.56 26.99
CA VAL A 12 -45.90 -7.33 26.80
C VAL A 12 -44.54 -7.75 26.28
N TRP A 13 -44.34 -7.59 24.99
CA TRP A 13 -43.00 -7.64 24.38
C TRP A 13 -42.28 -6.34 24.74
N LEU A 14 -41.44 -6.38 25.78
CA LEU A 14 -40.39 -5.37 25.98
C LEU A 14 -39.38 -5.56 24.85
N ALA A 15 -39.51 -4.74 23.81
CA ALA A 15 -38.43 -4.55 22.84
C ALA A 15 -37.29 -3.84 23.57
N LEU A 16 -36.32 -4.62 24.04
CA LEU A 16 -35.00 -4.10 24.36
C LEU A 16 -34.36 -3.62 23.06
N SER A 17 -34.65 -2.37 22.68
CA SER A 17 -33.83 -1.63 21.73
C SER A 17 -32.48 -1.30 22.42
N GLY A 18 -31.67 -2.31 22.60
CA GLY A 18 -30.27 -2.13 22.91
C GLY A 18 -29.65 -1.44 21.70
N SER A 19 -29.39 -0.14 21.83
CA SER A 19 -28.46 0.53 20.91
C SER A 19 -27.19 -0.29 20.90
N LEU A 20 -26.93 -1.03 19.81
CA LEU A 20 -25.63 -1.64 19.56
C LEU A 20 -24.64 -0.49 19.47
N SER A 21 -24.09 -0.09 20.62
CA SER A 21 -22.96 0.83 20.65
C SER A 21 -21.82 0.14 19.91
N ALA A 22 -21.32 0.75 18.85
CA ALA A 22 -20.19 0.23 18.14
C ALA A 22 -19.03 0.01 19.13
N ALA A 23 -18.40 -1.18 19.09
CA ALA A 23 -17.31 -1.50 19.98
C ALA A 23 -16.09 -0.65 19.63
N THR A 24 -15.46 -0.05 20.62
CA THR A 24 -14.19 0.66 20.42
C THR A 24 -13.14 -0.36 19.99
N VAL A 25 -12.41 -0.08 18.92
CA VAL A 25 -11.30 -0.91 18.41
C VAL A 25 -9.98 -0.44 19.02
N VAL A 26 -9.76 0.86 19.08
CA VAL A 26 -8.55 1.48 19.61
C VAL A 26 -8.87 2.90 20.07
N THR A 27 -8.08 3.43 21.02
CA THR A 27 -8.11 4.86 21.38
C THR A 27 -6.76 5.50 21.04
N VAL A 28 -6.81 6.71 20.48
CA VAL A 28 -5.64 7.53 20.13
C VAL A 28 -5.70 8.82 20.93
N ASN A 29 -4.81 8.99 21.90
CA ASN A 29 -4.80 10.12 22.84
C ASN A 29 -6.17 10.34 23.52
N GLY A 30 -6.86 9.25 23.85
CA GLY A 30 -8.18 9.28 24.48
C GLY A 30 -9.39 9.40 23.52
N VAL A 31 -9.17 9.62 22.23
CA VAL A 31 -10.24 9.62 21.21
C VAL A 31 -10.44 8.21 20.69
N LYS A 32 -11.69 7.76 20.65
CA LYS A 32 -12.06 6.42 20.22
C LYS A 32 -12.11 6.32 18.70
N ILE A 33 -11.69 5.17 18.21
CA ILE A 33 -11.96 4.66 16.87
C ILE A 33 -12.83 3.42 17.06
N ASP A 34 -14.03 3.45 16.50
CA ASP A 34 -15.02 2.41 16.73
C ASP A 34 -15.11 1.43 15.54
N SER A 35 -15.61 0.22 15.81
CA SER A 35 -15.76 -0.82 14.79
C SER A 35 -16.62 -0.40 13.61
N SER A 36 -17.59 0.50 13.83
CA SER A 36 -18.43 1.07 12.76
C SER A 36 -17.64 1.91 11.76
N ASP A 37 -16.57 2.60 12.20
CA ASP A 37 -15.71 3.37 11.29
C ASP A 37 -14.86 2.43 10.42
N VAL A 38 -14.33 1.38 11.03
CA VAL A 38 -13.59 0.35 10.31
C VAL A 38 -14.48 -0.36 9.28
N GLU A 39 -15.68 -0.76 9.68
CA GLU A 39 -16.69 -1.39 8.83
C GLU A 39 -17.02 -0.53 7.61
N ARG A 40 -17.37 0.73 7.84
CA ARG A 40 -17.74 1.69 6.80
C ARG A 40 -16.58 1.91 5.80
N ARG A 41 -15.35 2.05 6.29
CA ARG A 41 -14.17 2.18 5.41
C ARG A 41 -13.92 0.90 4.61
N ALA A 42 -14.10 -0.29 5.21
CA ALA A 42 -13.98 -1.57 4.52
C ALA A 42 -14.99 -1.69 3.38
N GLN A 43 -16.26 -1.35 3.63
CA GLN A 43 -17.31 -1.33 2.61
C GLN A 43 -17.00 -0.36 1.46
N ASN A 44 -16.46 0.83 1.77
CA ASN A 44 -16.04 1.79 0.75
C ASN A 44 -14.90 1.23 -0.12
N VAL A 45 -13.90 0.57 0.46
CA VAL A 45 -12.81 -0.06 -0.29
C VAL A 45 -13.33 -1.16 -1.21
N GLN A 46 -14.22 -2.02 -0.70
CA GLN A 46 -14.83 -3.07 -1.52
C GLN A 46 -15.64 -2.51 -2.70
N THR A 47 -16.45 -1.49 -2.44
CA THR A 47 -17.27 -0.85 -3.48
C THR A 47 -16.38 -0.20 -4.54
N ASN A 48 -15.36 0.56 -4.13
CA ASN A 48 -14.47 1.28 -5.04
C ASN A 48 -13.54 0.35 -5.83
N SER A 49 -13.23 -0.84 -5.28
CA SER A 49 -12.44 -1.86 -5.98
C SER A 49 -13.28 -2.78 -6.88
N ASN A 50 -14.58 -2.51 -7.05
CA ASN A 50 -15.52 -3.39 -7.75
C ASN A 50 -15.46 -4.84 -7.22
N GLY A 51 -15.29 -5.01 -5.91
CA GLY A 51 -15.20 -6.31 -5.25
C GLY A 51 -13.87 -7.06 -5.43
N GLN A 52 -12.84 -6.44 -6.03
CA GLN A 52 -11.51 -7.06 -6.17
C GLN A 52 -10.79 -7.18 -4.83
N VAL A 53 -11.08 -6.30 -3.88
CA VAL A 53 -10.56 -6.37 -2.51
C VAL A 53 -11.62 -7.00 -1.62
N SER A 54 -11.33 -8.17 -1.07
CA SER A 54 -12.23 -8.86 -0.13
C SER A 54 -12.08 -8.29 1.28
N ASP A 55 -13.19 -8.23 2.02
CA ASP A 55 -13.12 -7.93 3.45
C ASP A 55 -12.46 -9.10 4.21
N GLY A 56 -11.58 -8.76 5.13
CA GLY A 56 -10.86 -9.73 5.94
C GLY A 56 -9.99 -9.06 7.00
N PRO A 57 -9.38 -9.85 7.89
CA PRO A 57 -8.57 -9.32 8.98
C PRO A 57 -7.45 -8.39 8.52
N GLN A 58 -6.82 -8.66 7.38
CA GLN A 58 -5.73 -7.85 6.83
C GLN A 58 -6.23 -6.47 6.38
N LEU A 59 -7.36 -6.41 5.64
CA LEU A 59 -7.96 -5.15 5.23
C LEU A 59 -8.39 -4.32 6.46
N ARG A 60 -9.04 -4.97 7.44
CA ARG A 60 -9.49 -4.30 8.66
C ARG A 60 -8.34 -3.77 9.50
N GLN A 61 -7.22 -4.50 9.58
CA GLN A 61 -6.01 -4.04 10.24
C GLN A 61 -5.39 -2.84 9.52
N TYR A 62 -5.30 -2.89 8.20
CA TYR A 62 -4.83 -1.77 7.38
C TYR A 62 -5.68 -0.52 7.62
N ILE A 63 -7.01 -0.64 7.54
CA ILE A 63 -7.94 0.47 7.78
C ILE A 63 -7.81 1.02 9.21
N THR A 64 -7.64 0.14 10.20
CA THR A 64 -7.43 0.58 11.59
C THR A 64 -6.18 1.44 11.71
N ASN A 65 -5.09 1.04 11.07
CA ASN A 65 -3.84 1.81 11.05
C ASN A 65 -4.01 3.16 10.31
N GLU A 66 -4.76 3.19 9.21
CA GLU A 66 -5.10 4.44 8.52
C GLU A 66 -5.90 5.39 9.41
N LEU A 67 -6.93 4.88 10.12
CA LEU A 67 -7.73 5.68 11.03
C LEU A 67 -6.92 6.21 12.22
N ILE A 68 -5.96 5.42 12.73
CA ILE A 68 -5.02 5.88 13.76
C ILE A 68 -4.18 7.05 13.22
N THR A 69 -3.62 6.90 12.02
CA THR A 69 -2.81 7.95 11.37
C THR A 69 -3.64 9.21 11.13
N GLU A 70 -4.85 9.06 10.57
CA GLU A 70 -5.79 10.17 10.38
C GLU A 70 -6.07 10.89 11.70
N GLN A 71 -6.37 10.15 12.76
CA GLN A 71 -6.66 10.71 14.07
C GLN A 71 -5.47 11.48 14.66
N LEU A 72 -4.25 10.97 14.50
CA LEU A 72 -3.03 11.65 14.95
C LEU A 72 -2.84 12.99 14.21
N VAL A 73 -2.94 12.97 12.89
CA VAL A 73 -2.76 14.16 12.04
C VAL A 73 -3.85 15.19 12.31
N VAL A 74 -5.12 14.76 12.41
CA VAL A 74 -6.24 15.65 12.70
C VAL A 74 -6.11 16.33 14.07
N GLN A 75 -5.67 15.60 15.09
CA GLN A 75 -5.41 16.17 16.41
C GLN A 75 -4.31 17.23 16.35
N GLU A 76 -3.21 16.94 15.67
CA GLU A 76 -2.12 17.87 15.53
C GLU A 76 -2.50 19.10 14.69
N ALA A 77 -3.21 18.92 13.59
CA ALA A 77 -3.74 20.01 12.77
C ALA A 77 -4.64 20.96 13.60
N LYS A 78 -5.51 20.41 14.45
CA LYS A 78 -6.34 21.20 15.38
C LYS A 78 -5.52 21.88 16.46
N ARG A 79 -4.50 21.19 17.03
CA ARG A 79 -3.58 21.80 18.00
C ARG A 79 -2.86 23.03 17.41
N LEU A 80 -2.48 22.95 16.13
CA LEU A 80 -1.87 24.03 15.36
C LEU A 80 -2.91 25.06 14.86
N LYS A 81 -4.20 24.87 15.14
CA LYS A 81 -5.32 25.73 14.72
C LYS A 81 -5.45 25.85 13.20
N LEU A 82 -5.07 24.82 12.45
CA LEU A 82 -5.19 24.81 10.99
C LEU A 82 -6.64 24.78 10.53
N ASP A 83 -7.56 24.23 11.35
CA ASP A 83 -9.01 24.31 11.20
C ASP A 83 -9.56 25.74 11.21
N LYS A 84 -8.77 26.71 11.67
CA LYS A 84 -9.14 28.13 11.74
C LYS A 84 -8.49 28.97 10.68
N SER A 85 -7.63 28.39 9.86
CA SER A 85 -6.98 29.11 8.75
C SER A 85 -7.99 29.50 7.67
N ASP A 86 -7.72 30.59 6.96
CA ASP A 86 -8.58 31.03 5.86
C ASP A 86 -8.59 30.02 4.72
N ASP A 87 -7.45 29.40 4.42
CA ASP A 87 -7.34 28.33 3.39
C ASP A 87 -8.29 27.18 3.69
N TYR A 88 -8.31 26.70 4.95
CA TYR A 88 -9.20 25.61 5.38
C TYR A 88 -10.68 26.04 5.29
N LYS A 89 -11.03 27.19 5.85
CA LYS A 89 -12.41 27.68 5.87
C LYS A 89 -12.96 27.93 4.46
N ASN A 90 -12.15 28.47 3.58
CA ASN A 90 -12.56 28.70 2.19
C ASN A 90 -12.78 27.38 1.45
N ALA A 91 -11.87 26.42 1.61
CA ALA A 91 -12.04 25.06 1.03
C ALA A 91 -13.27 24.35 1.56
N GLU A 92 -13.52 24.43 2.87
CA GLU A 92 -14.70 23.84 3.52
C GLU A 92 -16.00 24.47 3.01
N ALA A 93 -16.06 25.80 2.96
CA ALA A 93 -17.23 26.55 2.50
C ALA A 93 -17.57 26.25 1.04
N GLU A 94 -16.55 26.24 0.16
CA GLU A 94 -16.74 25.94 -1.26
C GLU A 94 -17.23 24.50 -1.47
N ALA A 95 -16.64 23.54 -0.77
CA ALA A 95 -17.08 22.14 -0.85
C ALA A 95 -18.53 21.96 -0.35
N LEU A 96 -18.87 22.60 0.78
CA LEU A 96 -20.24 22.54 1.31
C LEU A 96 -21.27 23.16 0.36
N LYS A 97 -20.89 24.24 -0.32
CA LYS A 97 -21.71 24.88 -1.35
C LYS A 97 -21.99 23.90 -2.50
N GLN A 98 -20.96 23.30 -3.06
CA GLN A 98 -21.10 22.33 -4.15
C GLN A 98 -21.92 21.10 -3.76
N ILE A 99 -21.76 20.61 -2.53
CA ILE A 99 -22.55 19.49 -1.97
C ILE A 99 -24.04 19.86 -1.92
N LYS A 100 -24.36 21.07 -1.45
CA LYS A 100 -25.74 21.56 -1.37
C LYS A 100 -26.37 21.78 -2.75
N GLU A 101 -25.62 22.35 -3.69
CA GLU A 101 -26.07 22.52 -5.08
C GLU A 101 -26.43 21.19 -5.75
N LYS A 102 -25.73 20.11 -5.40
CA LYS A 102 -26.00 18.77 -5.88
C LYS A 102 -27.03 18.01 -5.04
N GLY A 103 -27.58 18.60 -3.95
CA GLY A 103 -28.53 17.97 -3.04
C GLY A 103 -27.99 16.78 -2.22
N LEU A 104 -26.65 16.64 -2.15
CA LEU A 104 -25.97 15.54 -1.45
C LEU A 104 -26.03 15.72 0.09
N ASP A 105 -26.26 16.92 0.56
CA ASP A 105 -26.47 17.25 1.98
C ASP A 105 -27.74 16.60 2.58
N LYS A 106 -28.64 16.12 1.73
CA LYS A 106 -29.89 15.42 2.13
C LYS A 106 -29.73 13.91 2.23
N GLN A 107 -28.57 13.36 1.90
CA GLN A 107 -28.30 11.92 1.97
C GLN A 107 -28.23 11.45 3.44
N PRO A 108 -28.73 10.24 3.76
CA PRO A 108 -28.78 9.73 5.14
C PRO A 108 -27.41 9.71 5.84
N ASN A 109 -26.34 9.48 5.09
CA ASN A 109 -24.94 9.39 5.57
C ASN A 109 -24.15 10.69 5.42
N PHE A 110 -24.80 11.80 5.05
CA PHE A 110 -24.14 13.08 4.80
C PHE A 110 -23.27 13.53 5.97
N LYS A 111 -23.81 13.51 7.18
CA LYS A 111 -23.07 13.96 8.37
C LYS A 111 -21.73 13.25 8.55
N GLN A 112 -21.73 11.94 8.32
CA GLN A 112 -20.53 11.12 8.46
C GLN A 112 -19.54 11.39 7.32
N ASN A 113 -20.01 11.40 6.09
CA ASN A 113 -19.19 11.69 4.92
C ASN A 113 -18.60 13.11 4.98
N TRP A 114 -19.35 14.06 5.51
CA TRP A 114 -18.88 15.42 5.72
C TRP A 114 -17.76 15.49 6.76
N ALA A 115 -17.89 14.77 7.88
CA ALA A 115 -16.84 14.68 8.88
C ALA A 115 -15.55 14.05 8.31
N ASP A 116 -15.67 12.99 7.50
CA ASP A 116 -14.52 12.38 6.81
C ASP A 116 -13.87 13.38 5.84
N TYR A 117 -14.66 14.15 5.09
CA TYR A 117 -14.16 15.19 4.21
C TYR A 117 -13.41 16.29 4.97
N GLN A 118 -13.95 16.77 6.08
CA GLN A 118 -13.31 17.75 6.96
C GLN A 118 -11.97 17.23 7.51
N ASN A 119 -11.91 15.96 7.90
CA ASN A 119 -10.66 15.32 8.30
C ASN A 119 -9.64 15.29 7.16
N GLY A 120 -10.08 14.96 5.94
CA GLY A 120 -9.23 15.03 4.74
C GLY A 120 -8.67 16.43 4.50
N LEU A 121 -9.49 17.47 4.64
CA LEU A 121 -9.04 18.86 4.53
C LEU A 121 -7.99 19.21 5.61
N LEU A 122 -8.17 18.72 6.85
CA LEU A 122 -7.19 18.93 7.92
C LEU A 122 -5.87 18.21 7.64
N MET A 123 -5.92 17.00 7.09
CA MET A 123 -4.71 16.27 6.68
C MET A 123 -3.96 17.04 5.59
N MET A 124 -4.67 17.57 4.59
CA MET A 124 -4.07 18.42 3.55
C MET A 124 -3.50 19.72 4.13
N ALA A 125 -4.21 20.38 5.05
CA ALA A 125 -3.74 21.60 5.70
C ALA A 125 -2.47 21.33 6.52
N TYR A 126 -2.38 20.18 7.18
CA TYR A 126 -1.20 19.76 7.93
C TYR A 126 -0.01 19.49 7.01
N ALA A 127 -0.21 18.74 5.92
CA ALA A 127 0.83 18.49 4.93
C ALA A 127 1.38 19.81 4.33
N ASN A 128 0.49 20.71 3.90
CA ASN A 128 0.86 22.03 3.38
C ASN A 128 1.60 22.87 4.44
N HIS A 129 1.18 22.80 5.69
CA HIS A 129 1.87 23.48 6.79
C HIS A 129 3.31 22.98 6.95
N LEU A 130 3.52 21.66 6.94
CA LEU A 130 4.87 21.07 7.06
C LEU A 130 5.76 21.46 5.88
N ILE A 131 5.26 21.39 4.64
CA ILE A 131 6.00 21.77 3.45
C ILE A 131 6.37 23.26 3.49
N LYS A 132 5.46 24.13 3.93
CA LYS A 132 5.75 25.56 4.12
C LYS A 132 6.81 25.81 5.21
N GLN A 133 6.82 25.01 6.28
CA GLN A 133 7.80 25.12 7.37
C GLN A 133 9.19 24.58 6.99
N LYS A 134 9.23 23.53 6.18
CA LYS A 134 10.45 22.85 5.72
C LYS A 134 10.36 22.60 4.22
N PRO A 135 10.47 23.64 3.41
CA PRO A 135 10.36 23.48 1.96
C PRO A 135 11.51 22.63 1.42
N VAL A 136 11.18 21.72 0.52
CA VAL A 136 12.17 20.99 -0.26
C VAL A 136 12.79 21.95 -1.26
N THR A 137 14.09 22.20 -1.12
CA THR A 137 14.81 23.14 -1.99
C THR A 137 15.27 22.48 -3.28
N GLU A 138 15.40 23.23 -4.35
CA GLU A 138 15.94 22.73 -5.62
C GLU A 138 17.34 22.12 -5.46
N GLN A 139 18.15 22.69 -4.57
CA GLN A 139 19.49 22.15 -4.26
C GLN A 139 19.41 20.73 -3.66
N GLN A 140 18.44 20.48 -2.77
CA GLN A 140 18.23 19.15 -2.21
C GLN A 140 17.76 18.16 -3.29
N VAL A 141 16.83 18.58 -4.14
CA VAL A 141 16.35 17.74 -5.25
C VAL A 141 17.47 17.43 -6.23
N GLN A 142 18.32 18.41 -6.56
CA GLN A 142 19.50 18.20 -7.41
C GLN A 142 20.51 17.25 -6.75
N ALA A 143 20.72 17.36 -5.45
CA ALA A 143 21.61 16.44 -4.72
C ALA A 143 21.08 15.00 -4.76
N GLN A 144 19.77 14.80 -4.54
CA GLN A 144 19.13 13.50 -4.64
C GLN A 144 19.26 12.91 -6.06
N TYR A 145 19.00 13.74 -7.08
CA TYR A 145 19.20 13.32 -8.47
C TYR A 145 20.64 12.89 -8.75
N ASN A 146 21.63 13.65 -8.27
CA ASN A 146 23.03 13.32 -8.45
C ASN A 146 23.40 12.00 -7.75
N GLN A 147 22.82 11.69 -6.59
CA GLN A 147 22.99 10.40 -5.92
C GLN A 147 22.43 9.26 -6.77
N ILE A 148 21.22 9.41 -7.33
CA ILE A 148 20.62 8.43 -8.24
C ILE A 148 21.49 8.24 -9.47
N LYS A 149 21.91 9.33 -10.10
CA LYS A 149 22.79 9.27 -11.28
C LYS A 149 24.12 8.57 -10.98
N SER A 150 24.74 8.86 -9.83
CA SER A 150 25.95 8.20 -9.38
C SER A 150 25.75 6.71 -9.10
N ARG A 151 24.64 6.36 -8.41
CA ARG A 151 24.31 4.97 -8.07
C ARG A 151 24.17 4.10 -9.32
N TYR A 152 23.53 4.63 -10.36
CA TYR A 152 23.27 3.89 -11.59
C TYR A 152 24.25 4.16 -12.71
N HIS A 153 25.33 4.92 -12.45
CA HIS A 153 26.36 5.19 -13.46
C HIS A 153 27.01 3.90 -13.95
N ASN A 154 26.96 3.68 -15.27
CA ASN A 154 27.45 2.47 -15.93
C ASN A 154 26.87 1.14 -15.41
N THR A 155 25.75 1.19 -14.68
CA THR A 155 25.08 0.00 -14.16
C THR A 155 24.23 -0.65 -15.24
N ASP A 156 24.19 -1.98 -15.23
CA ASP A 156 23.28 -2.77 -16.04
C ASP A 156 21.95 -2.98 -15.30
N GLU A 157 20.87 -3.04 -16.05
CA GLU A 157 19.61 -3.64 -15.61
C GLU A 157 19.36 -4.92 -16.41
N VAL A 158 18.74 -5.89 -15.75
CA VAL A 158 18.47 -7.19 -16.32
C VAL A 158 16.99 -7.52 -16.21
N GLN A 159 16.47 -8.13 -17.26
CA GLN A 159 15.20 -8.81 -17.19
C GLN A 159 15.45 -10.29 -16.94
N LEU A 160 14.97 -10.79 -15.82
CA LEU A 160 15.23 -12.16 -15.41
C LEU A 160 14.16 -13.12 -15.94
N GLY A 161 14.58 -14.34 -16.18
CA GLY A 161 13.71 -15.49 -16.24
C GLY A 161 14.02 -16.43 -15.09
N GLU A 162 13.02 -17.18 -14.65
CA GLU A 162 13.13 -18.12 -13.55
C GLU A 162 12.47 -19.46 -13.85
N ILE A 163 13.09 -20.53 -13.35
CA ILE A 163 12.46 -21.84 -13.22
C ILE A 163 12.57 -22.23 -11.76
N VAL A 164 11.44 -22.36 -11.09
CA VAL A 164 11.33 -22.70 -9.68
C VAL A 164 10.88 -24.15 -9.56
N THR A 165 11.62 -24.99 -8.84
CA THR A 165 11.24 -26.38 -8.59
C THR A 165 11.40 -26.74 -7.11
N ASN A 166 10.61 -27.67 -6.59
CA ASN A 166 10.76 -28.20 -5.25
C ASN A 166 11.63 -29.47 -5.20
N LYS A 167 11.98 -30.05 -6.34
CA LYS A 167 12.84 -31.24 -6.44
C LYS A 167 14.13 -30.92 -7.15
N ALA A 168 15.24 -31.28 -6.55
CA ALA A 168 16.56 -31.11 -7.16
C ALA A 168 16.67 -31.84 -8.51
N ALA A 169 16.12 -33.06 -8.62
CA ALA A 169 16.12 -33.82 -9.86
C ALA A 169 15.42 -33.10 -11.03
N ASP A 170 14.33 -32.38 -10.76
CA ASP A 170 13.62 -31.58 -11.77
C ASP A 170 14.45 -30.36 -12.20
N ALA A 171 15.17 -29.73 -11.28
CA ALA A 171 16.09 -28.64 -11.60
C ALA A 171 17.27 -29.11 -12.46
N GLU A 172 17.86 -30.25 -12.13
CA GLU A 172 18.95 -30.87 -12.89
C GLU A 172 18.48 -31.25 -14.31
N ALA A 173 17.28 -31.85 -14.41
CA ALA A 173 16.67 -32.19 -15.69
C ALA A 173 16.41 -30.94 -16.56
N ALA A 174 15.93 -29.84 -15.94
CA ALA A 174 15.73 -28.57 -16.61
C ALA A 174 17.04 -28.01 -17.15
N ILE A 175 18.11 -28.00 -16.34
CA ILE A 175 19.46 -27.55 -16.77
C ILE A 175 19.98 -28.42 -17.94
N LYS A 176 19.78 -29.74 -17.87
CA LYS A 176 20.18 -30.64 -18.97
C LYS A 176 19.45 -30.31 -20.29
N GLU A 177 18.15 -30.01 -20.21
CA GLU A 177 17.39 -29.59 -21.39
C GLU A 177 17.84 -28.22 -21.94
N LEU A 178 18.13 -27.24 -21.05
CA LEU A 178 18.67 -25.94 -21.44
C LEU A 178 20.06 -26.06 -22.08
N ASN A 179 20.94 -26.92 -21.55
CA ASN A 179 22.22 -27.21 -22.13
C ASN A 179 22.11 -27.88 -23.54
N SER A 180 21.02 -28.61 -23.77
CA SER A 180 20.65 -29.16 -25.08
C SER A 180 19.99 -28.15 -26.03
N LYS A 181 20.11 -26.84 -25.71
CA LYS A 181 19.60 -25.71 -26.51
C LYS A 181 18.07 -25.66 -26.67
N LYS A 182 17.32 -26.32 -25.79
CA LYS A 182 15.86 -26.11 -25.73
C LYS A 182 15.58 -24.67 -25.31
N LYS A 183 14.50 -24.10 -25.82
CA LYS A 183 14.07 -22.73 -25.47
C LYS A 183 13.75 -22.64 -24.00
N PHE A 184 14.20 -21.58 -23.34
CA PHE A 184 13.96 -21.35 -21.91
C PHE A 184 12.46 -21.42 -21.56
N ALA A 185 11.61 -20.79 -22.38
CA ALA A 185 10.18 -20.78 -22.20
C ALA A 185 9.54 -22.19 -22.17
N ASP A 186 10.01 -23.09 -23.02
CA ASP A 186 9.48 -24.47 -23.08
C ASP A 186 9.89 -25.26 -21.84
N VAL A 187 11.13 -25.06 -21.36
CA VAL A 187 11.65 -25.70 -20.16
C VAL A 187 10.95 -25.12 -18.91
N ALA A 188 10.75 -23.81 -18.85
CA ALA A 188 10.02 -23.14 -17.77
C ALA A 188 8.58 -23.66 -17.70
N LYS A 189 7.88 -23.76 -18.83
CA LYS A 189 6.52 -24.31 -18.89
C LYS A 189 6.47 -25.74 -18.37
N LYS A 190 7.49 -26.55 -18.64
CA LYS A 190 7.53 -27.96 -18.23
C LYS A 190 7.85 -28.15 -16.75
N TYR A 191 8.84 -27.44 -16.22
CA TYR A 191 9.43 -27.73 -14.90
C TYR A 191 9.08 -26.70 -13.85
N SER A 192 8.80 -25.42 -14.21
CA SER A 192 8.58 -24.39 -13.21
C SER A 192 7.26 -24.59 -12.50
N MET A 193 7.28 -24.40 -11.19
CA MET A 193 6.10 -24.33 -10.34
C MET A 193 5.66 -22.90 -10.01
N SER A 194 6.39 -21.86 -10.49
CA SER A 194 6.03 -20.46 -10.28
C SER A 194 4.71 -20.13 -10.97
N PRO A 195 3.65 -19.76 -10.24
CA PRO A 195 2.36 -19.45 -10.83
C PRO A 195 2.38 -18.17 -11.68
N ASN A 196 3.28 -17.25 -11.35
CA ASN A 196 3.33 -15.92 -11.97
C ASN A 196 4.07 -15.91 -13.30
N THR A 197 5.07 -16.75 -13.47
CA THR A 197 5.99 -16.70 -14.62
C THR A 197 5.90 -17.92 -15.55
N LYS A 198 5.52 -19.09 -15.02
CA LYS A 198 5.46 -20.35 -15.77
C LYS A 198 4.77 -20.24 -17.12
N ASN A 199 3.60 -19.62 -17.16
CA ASN A 199 2.79 -19.48 -18.39
C ASN A 199 3.19 -18.27 -19.24
N GLN A 200 4.14 -17.46 -18.75
CA GLN A 200 4.71 -16.29 -19.42
C GLN A 200 6.15 -16.56 -19.90
N GLY A 201 6.45 -17.81 -20.23
CA GLY A 201 7.79 -18.23 -20.68
C GLY A 201 8.84 -18.24 -19.59
N GLY A 202 8.43 -18.20 -18.31
CA GLY A 202 9.33 -18.10 -17.16
C GLY A 202 9.92 -16.71 -16.96
N ILE A 203 9.44 -15.68 -17.66
CA ILE A 203 10.03 -14.33 -17.64
C ILE A 203 9.36 -13.47 -16.59
N VAL A 204 10.16 -12.80 -15.77
CA VAL A 204 9.71 -11.73 -14.87
C VAL A 204 9.51 -10.46 -15.71
N PRO A 205 8.33 -9.81 -15.65
CA PRO A 205 8.04 -8.69 -16.54
C PRO A 205 8.99 -7.50 -16.38
N ASP A 206 9.40 -7.22 -15.14
CA ASP A 206 10.15 -6.03 -14.80
C ASP A 206 11.65 -6.22 -14.95
N TYR A 207 12.34 -5.10 -15.30
CA TYR A 207 13.79 -5.02 -15.22
C TYR A 207 14.20 -4.68 -13.80
N VAL A 208 15.30 -5.26 -13.36
CA VAL A 208 15.94 -4.95 -12.07
C VAL A 208 17.37 -4.50 -12.29
N SER A 209 17.76 -3.43 -11.61
CA SER A 209 19.14 -2.98 -11.59
C SER A 209 20.05 -4.01 -10.91
N VAL A 210 21.19 -4.29 -11.47
CA VAL A 210 22.20 -5.20 -10.88
C VAL A 210 22.66 -4.68 -9.50
N VAL A 211 22.72 -3.35 -9.32
CA VAL A 211 23.06 -2.74 -8.02
C VAL A 211 21.95 -2.98 -7.00
N ASP A 212 20.69 -2.76 -7.38
CA ASP A 212 19.56 -2.98 -6.46
C ASP A 212 19.37 -4.46 -6.15
N LEU A 213 19.63 -5.32 -7.13
CA LEU A 213 19.62 -6.77 -6.91
C LEU A 213 20.67 -7.22 -5.89
N LYS A 214 21.85 -6.57 -5.89
CA LYS A 214 22.89 -6.83 -4.88
C LYS A 214 22.41 -6.51 -3.47
N ASP A 215 21.68 -5.39 -3.32
CA ASP A 215 21.18 -4.95 -2.02
C ASP A 215 19.99 -5.80 -1.55
N ALA A 216 19.12 -6.19 -2.48
CA ALA A 216 17.90 -6.95 -2.17
C ALA A 216 18.14 -8.45 -1.99
N ASN A 217 18.99 -9.06 -2.82
CA ASN A 217 19.25 -10.50 -2.79
C ASN A 217 20.67 -10.80 -3.33
N THR A 218 21.62 -10.86 -2.41
CA THR A 218 23.02 -11.11 -2.73
C THR A 218 23.25 -12.46 -3.44
N LEU A 219 22.47 -13.49 -3.12
CA LEU A 219 22.59 -14.82 -3.74
C LEU A 219 22.22 -14.76 -5.23
N VAL A 220 21.08 -14.16 -5.54
CA VAL A 220 20.62 -13.96 -6.92
C VAL A 220 21.60 -13.07 -7.68
N HIS A 221 22.05 -11.97 -7.07
CA HIS A 221 23.06 -11.09 -7.67
C HIS A 221 24.33 -11.85 -8.05
N GLN A 222 24.92 -12.62 -7.14
CA GLN A 222 26.15 -13.41 -7.41
C GLN A 222 25.96 -14.39 -8.56
N ALA A 223 24.77 -15.01 -8.63
CA ALA A 223 24.46 -15.99 -9.65
C ALA A 223 24.32 -15.38 -11.05
N VAL A 224 23.83 -14.13 -11.16
CA VAL A 224 23.52 -13.51 -12.47
C VAL A 224 24.50 -12.44 -12.90
N SER A 225 25.33 -11.89 -12.01
CA SER A 225 26.24 -10.75 -12.32
C SER A 225 27.20 -11.05 -13.46
N GLY A 226 27.68 -12.30 -13.58
CA GLY A 226 28.58 -12.76 -14.66
C GLY A 226 27.87 -13.26 -15.93
N LEU A 227 26.53 -13.29 -15.93
CA LEU A 227 25.77 -13.80 -17.05
C LEU A 227 25.47 -12.70 -18.09
N SER A 228 25.51 -13.12 -19.35
CA SER A 228 25.09 -12.31 -20.50
C SER A 228 23.66 -12.67 -20.93
N LYS A 229 23.04 -11.83 -21.74
CA LYS A 229 21.74 -12.12 -22.39
C LYS A 229 21.74 -13.49 -23.04
N GLY A 230 20.70 -14.27 -22.78
CA GLY A 230 20.54 -15.63 -23.27
C GLY A 230 21.24 -16.70 -22.42
N GLN A 231 21.98 -16.32 -21.38
CA GLN A 231 22.64 -17.27 -20.48
C GLN A 231 21.79 -17.56 -19.24
N PHE A 232 22.06 -18.70 -18.61
CA PHE A 232 21.37 -19.17 -17.43
C PHE A 232 22.37 -19.79 -16.42
N THR A 233 21.97 -19.90 -15.16
CA THR A 233 22.77 -20.53 -14.11
C THR A 233 22.99 -22.01 -14.41
N LYS A 234 24.24 -22.46 -14.36
CA LYS A 234 24.62 -23.83 -14.73
C LYS A 234 24.37 -24.84 -13.62
N THR A 235 24.18 -24.35 -12.41
CA THR A 235 23.78 -25.12 -11.24
C THR A 235 22.54 -24.48 -10.62
N PRO A 236 21.59 -25.26 -10.08
CA PRO A 236 20.46 -24.70 -9.36
C PRO A 236 20.93 -23.93 -8.13
N LEU A 237 20.33 -22.75 -7.90
CA LEU A 237 20.47 -22.07 -6.62
C LEU A 237 19.45 -22.65 -5.65
N LYS A 238 19.85 -22.88 -4.41
CA LYS A 238 18.96 -23.30 -3.36
C LYS A 238 18.50 -22.06 -2.57
N ASP A 239 17.18 -21.86 -2.53
CA ASP A 239 16.56 -20.80 -1.76
C ASP A 239 15.46 -21.42 -0.90
N GLY A 240 15.77 -21.64 0.38
CA GLY A 240 14.92 -22.40 1.28
C GLY A 240 14.66 -23.81 0.75
N ASP A 241 13.38 -24.15 0.55
CA ASP A 241 12.91 -25.45 0.08
C ASP A 241 12.82 -25.57 -1.45
N VAL A 242 13.17 -24.51 -2.18
CA VAL A 242 13.09 -24.51 -3.63
C VAL A 242 14.48 -24.47 -4.30
N ASN A 243 14.52 -24.97 -5.53
CA ASN A 243 15.67 -24.87 -6.42
C ASN A 243 15.31 -23.89 -7.53
N LEU A 244 16.17 -22.92 -7.77
CA LEU A 244 15.96 -21.82 -8.69
C LEU A 244 17.00 -21.87 -9.80
N ILE A 245 16.56 -21.82 -11.06
CA ILE A 245 17.40 -21.61 -12.23
C ILE A 245 17.06 -20.22 -12.75
N LEU A 246 18.08 -19.36 -12.86
CA LEU A 246 17.95 -18.00 -13.36
C LEU A 246 18.43 -17.90 -14.80
N TYR A 247 17.78 -17.06 -15.57
CA TYR A 247 18.06 -16.79 -16.97
C TYR A 247 18.09 -15.29 -17.22
N ILE A 248 18.99 -14.81 -18.04
CA ILE A 248 19.03 -13.42 -18.49
C ILE A 248 18.25 -13.31 -19.80
N ASN A 249 17.02 -12.87 -19.72
CA ASN A 249 16.19 -12.64 -20.90
C ASN A 249 16.68 -11.42 -21.68
N ASP A 250 16.98 -10.34 -20.96
CA ASP A 250 17.57 -9.13 -21.53
C ASP A 250 18.53 -8.47 -20.54
N LYS A 251 19.50 -7.72 -21.09
CA LYS A 251 20.49 -6.98 -20.32
C LYS A 251 20.84 -5.71 -21.08
N ARG A 252 20.70 -4.57 -20.42
CA ARG A 252 20.97 -3.26 -21.02
C ARG A 252 21.51 -2.28 -19.96
N LYS A 253 22.12 -1.18 -20.42
CA LYS A 253 22.56 -0.11 -19.54
C LYS A 253 21.37 0.68 -19.01
N ILE A 254 21.40 1.03 -17.74
CA ILE A 254 20.40 1.94 -17.15
C ILE A 254 20.61 3.32 -17.75
N SER A 255 19.52 3.90 -18.22
CA SER A 255 19.47 5.30 -18.64
C SER A 255 18.71 6.10 -17.60
N VAL A 256 19.41 6.84 -16.74
CA VAL A 256 18.78 7.77 -15.80
C VAL A 256 18.23 8.96 -16.60
N PRO A 257 16.93 9.25 -16.52
CA PRO A 257 16.34 10.39 -17.23
C PRO A 257 16.99 11.71 -16.80
N GLU A 258 16.91 12.72 -17.67
CA GLU A 258 17.41 14.06 -17.36
C GLU A 258 16.70 14.67 -16.13
N PHE A 259 17.42 15.51 -15.37
CA PHE A 259 16.93 16.14 -14.13
C PHE A 259 15.57 16.77 -14.29
N ALA A 260 15.35 17.51 -15.39
CA ALA A 260 14.07 18.20 -15.64
C ALA A 260 12.87 17.26 -15.68
N LYS A 261 13.06 16.00 -16.12
CA LYS A 261 12.01 14.96 -16.17
C LYS A 261 11.75 14.31 -14.80
N MET A 262 12.73 14.31 -13.92
CA MET A 262 12.65 13.67 -12.60
C MET A 262 12.36 14.67 -11.48
N LYS A 263 12.59 15.97 -11.71
CA LYS A 263 12.53 17.02 -10.68
C LYS A 263 11.23 16.98 -9.88
N GLU A 264 10.08 16.96 -10.58
CA GLU A 264 8.78 16.98 -9.92
C GLU A 264 8.55 15.73 -9.06
N GLN A 265 8.87 14.56 -9.60
CA GLN A 265 8.73 13.28 -8.87
C GLN A 265 9.65 13.23 -7.65
N LEU A 266 10.89 13.66 -7.78
CA LEU A 266 11.84 13.71 -6.67
C LEU A 266 11.40 14.70 -5.61
N THR A 267 10.90 15.89 -6.00
CA THR A 267 10.37 16.86 -5.06
C THR A 267 9.23 16.27 -4.25
N ARG A 268 8.23 15.67 -4.92
CA ARG A 268 7.10 15.01 -4.23
C ARG A 268 7.57 13.90 -3.29
N GLY A 269 8.48 13.04 -3.74
CA GLY A 269 9.01 11.97 -2.88
C GLY A 269 9.70 12.48 -1.62
N MET A 270 10.43 13.61 -1.72
CA MET A 270 11.05 14.25 -0.56
C MET A 270 10.03 14.94 0.35
N GLU A 271 8.96 15.52 -0.21
CA GLU A 271 7.85 16.08 0.56
C GLU A 271 7.07 15.00 1.30
N ASP A 272 6.82 13.85 0.65
CA ASP A 272 6.20 12.67 1.26
C ASP A 272 7.06 12.12 2.42
N GLU A 273 8.38 12.14 2.28
CA GLU A 273 9.31 11.74 3.34
C GLU A 273 9.22 12.67 4.56
N VAL A 274 9.13 13.99 4.35
CA VAL A 274 8.93 14.99 5.42
C VAL A 274 7.63 14.70 6.16
N LEU A 275 6.55 14.42 5.43
CA LEU A 275 5.25 14.08 6.01
C LEU A 275 5.30 12.76 6.78
N SER A 276 5.90 11.73 6.21
CA SER A 276 6.06 10.42 6.84
C SER A 276 6.82 10.53 8.18
N GLN A 277 7.94 11.22 8.19
CA GLN A 277 8.73 11.45 9.42
C GLN A 277 7.96 12.23 10.50
N ALA A 278 7.14 13.20 10.09
CA ALA A 278 6.29 13.94 11.02
C ALA A 278 5.20 13.03 11.61
N ILE A 279 4.55 12.20 10.80
CA ILE A 279 3.53 11.23 11.24
C ILE A 279 4.16 10.19 12.19
N ASP A 280 5.33 9.66 11.87
CA ASP A 280 6.07 8.74 12.73
C ASP A 280 6.38 9.37 14.11
N THR A 281 6.73 10.65 14.11
CA THR A 281 6.97 11.40 15.33
C THR A 281 5.69 11.56 16.17
N LEU A 282 4.56 11.86 15.52
CA LEU A 282 3.26 11.89 16.18
C LEU A 282 2.92 10.52 16.79
N GLY A 283 3.11 9.45 16.04
CA GLY A 283 2.87 8.08 16.49
C GLY A 283 3.70 7.68 17.71
N LYS A 284 5.00 8.01 17.71
CA LYS A 284 5.92 7.73 18.82
C LYS A 284 5.53 8.46 20.12
N ASN A 285 4.92 9.65 20.01
CA ASN A 285 4.51 10.47 21.13
C ASN A 285 3.06 10.24 21.58
N ALA A 286 2.31 9.45 20.83
CA ALA A 286 0.90 9.22 21.09
C ALA A 286 0.65 8.09 22.09
N LYS A 287 -0.45 8.22 22.83
CA LYS A 287 -0.99 7.12 23.63
C LYS A 287 -2.01 6.35 22.79
N ILE A 288 -1.57 5.24 22.19
CA ILE A 288 -2.43 4.34 21.40
C ILE A 288 -2.73 3.12 22.27
N VAL A 289 -4.02 2.88 22.54
CA VAL A 289 -4.47 1.80 23.44
C VAL A 289 -5.49 0.95 22.69
N PRO A 290 -5.14 -0.29 22.29
CA PRO A 290 -6.12 -1.24 21.74
C PRO A 290 -7.25 -1.50 22.75
N ALA A 291 -8.46 -1.72 22.23
CA ALA A 291 -9.55 -2.20 23.09
C ALA A 291 -9.23 -3.61 23.63
N LYS A 292 -9.73 -3.86 24.84
CA LYS A 292 -9.60 -5.17 25.48
C LYS A 292 -10.61 -6.17 24.93
#